data_3b393cfef9cadb02a20af87958c82d94
#
_entry.id   3b393cfef9cadb02a20af87958c82d94
#
_cell.length_a   1.000
_cell.length_b   1.000
_cell.length_c   1.000
_cell.angle_alpha   90.00
_cell.angle_beta   90.00
_cell.angle_gamma   90.00
#
_symmetry.space_group_name_H-M   'P 1'
#
loop_
_entity.id
_entity.type
_entity.pdbx_description
1 polymer ?
#
loop_
_entity_poly.entity_id
_entity_poly.type
_entity_poly.pdbx_seq_one_letter_code
_entity_poly.pdbx_strand_id
1 'polypeptide(L)'
;MPIFVKTEIIKKEFISNNKFKKKLIDKHKLWIKELKKAGVNIKSGFLVNEIKKPGAGGLLIIEVSTYEEALKIIKEDPMIKNKIVDWKLNEWIDISKE
;
A
#
# COMPACT_ATOMS: atom_id res chain seq x y z
N MET A 1 -18.09 4.25 -5.79
CA MET A 1 -17.54 4.28 -4.42
C MET A 1 -16.32 5.17 -4.36
N PRO A 2 -16.04 5.78 -3.21
CA PRO A 2 -14.84 6.57 -3.04
C PRO A 2 -13.56 5.75 -3.27
N ILE A 3 -12.52 6.46 -3.68
CA ILE A 3 -11.20 5.87 -3.87
C ILE A 3 -10.27 6.44 -2.81
N PHE A 4 -9.54 5.55 -2.14
CA PHE A 4 -8.57 5.92 -1.12
C PHE A 4 -7.17 5.53 -1.57
N VAL A 5 -6.18 6.33 -1.21
CA VAL A 5 -4.80 6.11 -1.61
C VAL A 5 -3.94 6.04 -0.36
N LYS A 6 -3.20 4.94 -0.23
CA LYS A 6 -2.19 4.80 0.80
C LYS A 6 -0.83 5.00 0.16
N THR A 7 -0.06 5.93 0.70
CA THR A 7 1.35 6.12 0.32
C THR A 7 2.23 5.70 1.47
N GLU A 8 3.41 5.17 1.15
CA GLU A 8 4.32 4.70 2.20
C GLU A 8 5.77 4.83 1.80
N ILE A 9 6.63 4.92 2.81
CA ILE A 9 8.08 4.91 2.66
C ILE A 9 8.63 3.92 3.69
N ILE A 10 9.58 3.08 3.29
CA ILE A 10 10.23 2.16 4.22
C ILE A 10 11.07 2.95 5.21
N LYS A 11 10.92 2.65 6.49
CA LYS A 11 11.68 3.30 7.55
C LYS A 11 13.17 3.04 7.38
N LYS A 12 13.96 4.06 7.70
CA LYS A 12 15.40 4.08 7.50
C LYS A 12 16.10 2.85 8.08
N GLU A 13 15.71 2.42 9.27
CA GLU A 13 16.32 1.28 9.95
C GLU A 13 16.13 -0.05 9.26
N PHE A 14 15.19 -0.15 8.30
CA PHE A 14 14.92 -1.39 7.57
C PHE A 14 15.42 -1.40 6.13
N ILE A 15 15.98 -0.29 5.65
CA ILE A 15 16.39 -0.15 4.24
C ILE A 15 17.41 -1.21 3.84
N SER A 16 18.36 -1.53 4.71
CA SER A 16 19.42 -2.50 4.41
C SER A 16 19.05 -3.94 4.76
N ASN A 17 17.90 -4.18 5.38
CA ASN A 17 17.49 -5.52 5.76
C ASN A 17 16.67 -6.17 4.65
N ASN A 18 17.36 -6.58 3.57
CA ASN A 18 16.70 -7.09 2.37
C ASN A 18 15.92 -8.39 2.62
N LYS A 19 16.41 -9.26 3.47
CA LYS A 19 15.77 -10.54 3.77
C LYS A 19 14.43 -10.33 4.47
N PHE A 20 14.38 -9.44 5.45
CA PHE A 20 13.17 -9.13 6.19
C PHE A 20 12.15 -8.41 5.30
N LYS A 21 12.62 -7.42 4.51
CA LYS A 21 11.76 -6.70 3.57
C LYS A 21 11.12 -7.67 2.56
N LYS A 22 11.91 -8.56 1.98
CA LYS A 22 11.41 -9.53 1.00
C LYS A 22 10.33 -10.42 1.61
N LYS A 23 10.54 -10.89 2.82
CA LYS A 23 9.56 -11.71 3.55
C LYS A 23 8.23 -10.97 3.71
N LEU A 24 8.28 -9.71 4.11
CA LEU A 24 7.07 -8.91 4.30
C LEU A 24 6.41 -8.52 2.99
N ILE A 25 7.18 -8.24 1.95
CA ILE A 25 6.66 -7.96 0.62
C ILE A 25 5.91 -9.19 0.07
N ASP A 26 6.46 -10.38 0.26
CA ASP A 26 5.79 -11.60 -0.16
C ASP A 26 4.46 -11.80 0.58
N LYS A 27 4.44 -11.52 1.89
CA LYS A 27 3.20 -11.55 2.67
C LYS A 27 2.20 -10.48 2.23
N HIS A 28 2.69 -9.29 1.88
CA HIS A 28 1.85 -8.21 1.36
C HIS A 28 1.18 -8.62 0.04
N LYS A 29 1.94 -9.23 -0.87
CA LYS A 29 1.40 -9.72 -2.15
C LYS A 29 0.28 -10.74 -1.92
N LEU A 30 0.48 -11.64 -0.96
CA LEU A 30 -0.52 -12.64 -0.62
C LEU A 30 -1.78 -12.00 -0.03
N TRP A 31 -1.61 -11.02 0.84
CA TRP A 31 -2.71 -10.25 1.43
C TRP A 31 -3.53 -9.54 0.35
N ILE A 32 -2.88 -8.89 -0.62
CA ILE A 32 -3.55 -8.25 -1.76
C ILE A 32 -4.34 -9.28 -2.56
N LYS A 33 -3.76 -10.44 -2.82
CA LYS A 33 -4.42 -11.52 -3.57
C LYS A 33 -5.69 -11.98 -2.86
N GLU A 34 -5.64 -12.15 -1.54
CA GLU A 34 -6.81 -12.54 -0.76
C GLU A 34 -7.92 -11.49 -0.81
N LEU A 35 -7.56 -10.21 -0.72
CA LEU A 35 -8.54 -9.12 -0.82
C LEU A 35 -9.21 -9.12 -2.20
N LYS A 36 -8.44 -9.31 -3.27
CA LYS A 36 -9.01 -9.38 -4.62
C LYS A 36 -9.97 -10.56 -4.76
N LYS A 37 -9.66 -11.71 -4.19
CA LYS A 37 -10.55 -12.87 -4.17
C LYS A 37 -11.85 -12.58 -3.43
N ALA A 38 -11.79 -11.76 -2.40
CA ALA A 38 -12.96 -11.35 -1.63
C ALA A 38 -13.77 -10.25 -2.32
N GLY A 39 -13.37 -9.82 -3.52
CA GLY A 39 -14.10 -8.83 -4.29
C GLY A 39 -13.69 -7.38 -4.04
N VAL A 40 -12.63 -7.15 -3.28
CA VAL A 40 -12.15 -5.79 -3.02
C VAL A 40 -11.40 -5.27 -4.25
N ASN A 41 -11.76 -4.07 -4.71
CA ASN A 41 -11.07 -3.40 -5.79
C ASN A 41 -9.84 -2.70 -5.23
N ILE A 42 -8.67 -3.32 -5.40
CA ILE A 42 -7.42 -2.86 -4.80
C ILE A 42 -6.26 -3.06 -5.77
N LYS A 43 -5.36 -2.10 -5.80
CA LYS A 43 -4.09 -2.17 -6.54
C LYS A 43 -2.97 -1.73 -5.64
N SER A 44 -1.83 -2.41 -5.70
CA SER A 44 -0.67 -2.05 -4.91
C SER A 44 0.59 -2.17 -5.74
N GLY A 45 1.52 -1.26 -5.54
CA GLY A 45 2.78 -1.27 -6.25
C GLY A 45 3.81 -0.40 -5.56
N PHE A 46 5.00 -0.38 -6.11
CA PHE A 46 6.07 0.49 -5.62
C PHE A 46 6.52 1.43 -6.72
N LEU A 47 7.05 2.56 -6.31
CA LEU A 47 7.50 3.60 -7.22
C LEU A 47 8.99 3.42 -7.52
N VAL A 48 9.35 3.64 -8.77
CA VAL A 48 10.74 3.55 -9.22
C VAL A 48 11.17 4.89 -9.80
N ASN A 49 12.50 5.10 -9.85
CA ASN A 49 13.05 6.29 -10.51
C ASN A 49 13.16 6.08 -12.02
N GLU A 50 13.73 7.06 -12.72
CA GLU A 50 13.87 7.05 -14.18
C GLU A 50 14.68 5.88 -14.73
N ILE A 51 15.54 5.26 -13.92
CA ILE A 51 16.32 4.07 -14.32
C ILE A 51 15.72 2.79 -13.75
N LYS A 52 14.44 2.85 -13.35
CA LYS A 52 13.65 1.73 -12.84
C LYS A 52 14.18 1.10 -11.55
N LYS A 53 14.88 1.89 -10.73
CA LYS A 53 15.29 1.44 -9.40
C LYS A 53 14.24 1.79 -8.36
N PRO A 54 13.87 0.83 -7.48
CA PRO A 54 12.94 1.10 -6.39
C PRO A 54 13.56 2.02 -5.34
N GLY A 55 12.73 2.53 -4.45
CA GLY A 55 13.19 3.40 -3.35
C GLY A 55 12.36 4.65 -3.17
N ALA A 56 11.47 4.94 -4.12
CA ALA A 56 10.60 6.13 -4.05
C ALA A 56 9.31 5.87 -3.28
N GLY A 57 9.18 4.71 -2.63
CA GLY A 57 8.04 4.36 -1.80
C GLY A 57 7.05 3.45 -2.47
N GLY A 58 5.94 3.20 -1.77
CA GLY A 58 4.84 2.38 -2.25
C GLY A 58 3.57 3.17 -2.43
N LEU A 59 2.70 2.65 -3.27
CA LEU A 59 1.39 3.23 -3.55
C LEU A 59 0.36 2.11 -3.59
N LEU A 60 -0.74 2.31 -2.86
CA LEU A 60 -1.87 1.38 -2.86
C LEU A 60 -3.14 2.18 -3.08
N ILE A 61 -4.01 1.68 -3.96
CA ILE A 61 -5.30 2.30 -4.26
C ILE A 61 -6.39 1.30 -3.93
N ILE A 62 -7.38 1.73 -3.16
CA ILE A 62 -8.50 0.88 -2.74
C ILE A 62 -9.81 1.62 -2.91
N GLU A 63 -10.82 0.94 -3.43
CA GLU A 63 -12.16 1.48 -3.62
C GLU A 63 -13.11 0.79 -2.65
N VAL A 64 -13.57 1.54 -1.65
CA VAL A 64 -14.52 1.07 -0.63
C VAL A 64 -15.44 2.23 -0.23
N SER A 65 -16.44 1.95 0.58
CA SER A 65 -17.52 2.93 0.87
C SER A 65 -17.07 4.09 1.75
N THR A 66 -16.19 3.87 2.73
CA THR A 66 -15.81 4.88 3.71
C THR A 66 -14.32 4.85 4.01
N TYR A 67 -13.82 5.98 4.53
CA TYR A 67 -12.44 6.07 5.02
C TYR A 67 -12.16 5.04 6.12
N GLU A 68 -13.10 4.87 7.04
CA GLU A 68 -12.97 3.95 8.16
C GLU A 68 -12.83 2.50 7.69
N GLU A 69 -13.57 2.14 6.65
CA GLU A 69 -13.46 0.81 6.04
C GLU A 69 -12.10 0.62 5.38
N ALA A 70 -11.63 1.63 4.63
CA ALA A 70 -10.30 1.61 4.03
C ALA A 70 -9.21 1.47 5.09
N LEU A 71 -9.31 2.26 6.17
CA LEU A 71 -8.35 2.23 7.26
C LEU A 71 -8.29 0.86 7.93
N LYS A 72 -9.46 0.25 8.18
CA LYS A 72 -9.54 -1.08 8.78
C LYS A 72 -8.82 -2.12 7.93
N ILE A 73 -9.02 -2.08 6.62
CA ILE A 73 -8.36 -3.01 5.69
C ILE A 73 -6.86 -2.75 5.65
N ILE A 74 -6.45 -1.49 5.50
CA ILE A 74 -5.04 -1.11 5.38
C ILE A 74 -4.22 -1.50 6.61
N LYS A 75 -4.81 -1.40 7.80
CA LYS A 75 -4.11 -1.77 9.04
C LYS A 75 -3.75 -3.25 9.12
N GLU A 76 -4.34 -4.09 8.28
CA GLU A 76 -4.01 -5.52 8.20
C GLU A 76 -2.83 -5.80 7.26
N ASP A 77 -2.34 -4.81 6.54
CA ASP A 77 -1.16 -4.93 5.67
C ASP A 77 0.04 -5.38 6.51
N PRO A 78 0.71 -6.50 6.15
CA PRO A 78 1.89 -6.96 6.88
C PRO A 78 2.99 -5.91 7.03
N MET A 79 3.15 -5.02 6.05
CA MET A 79 4.13 -3.94 6.12
C MET A 79 3.79 -2.95 7.23
N ILE A 80 2.52 -2.66 7.40
CA ILE A 80 2.04 -1.75 8.45
C ILE A 80 2.05 -2.46 9.80
N LYS A 81 1.57 -3.69 9.88
CA LYS A 81 1.53 -4.45 11.13
C LYS A 81 2.93 -4.65 11.73
N ASN A 82 3.93 -4.81 10.89
CA ASN A 82 5.31 -4.98 11.33
C ASN A 82 6.06 -3.65 11.47
N LYS A 83 5.38 -2.54 11.26
CA LYS A 83 5.89 -1.17 11.51
C LYS A 83 7.18 -0.85 10.75
N ILE A 84 7.33 -1.39 9.53
CA ILE A 84 8.53 -1.11 8.73
C ILE A 84 8.34 0.06 7.76
N VAL A 85 7.13 0.62 7.69
CA VAL A 85 6.81 1.74 6.80
C VAL A 85 6.21 2.90 7.58
N ASP A 86 6.50 4.11 7.10
CA ASP A 86 5.72 5.30 7.44
C ASP A 86 4.69 5.46 6.34
N TRP A 87 3.43 5.66 6.69
CA TRP A 87 2.34 5.63 5.72
C TRP A 87 1.28 6.68 6.01
N LYS A 88 0.53 7.01 4.97
CA LYS A 88 -0.62 7.92 5.04
C LYS A 88 -1.76 7.32 4.22
N LEU A 89 -2.98 7.55 4.66
CA LEU A 89 -4.19 7.17 3.94
C LEU A 89 -5.03 8.41 3.68
N ASN A 90 -5.36 8.66 2.43
CA ASN A 90 -6.15 9.80 2.02
C ASN A 90 -7.22 9.36 1.02
N GLU A 91 -8.36 10.05 1.02
CA GLU A 91 -9.31 9.91 -0.07
C GLU A 91 -8.78 10.69 -1.28
N TRP A 92 -8.92 10.10 -2.47
CA TRP A 92 -8.57 10.77 -3.72
C TRP A 92 -9.84 11.35 -4.35
N ILE A 93 -9.87 12.66 -4.50
CA ILE A 93 -10.94 13.37 -5.20
C ILE A 93 -10.42 13.70 -6.59
N ASP A 94 -11.02 13.08 -7.60
CA ASP A 94 -10.63 13.32 -9.00
C ASP A 94 -11.28 14.62 -9.48
N ILE A 95 -10.46 15.64 -9.69
CA ILE A 95 -10.93 16.96 -10.15
C ILE A 95 -10.94 17.08 -11.69
N SER A 96 -10.53 16.06 -12.40
CA SER A 96 -10.45 16.06 -13.86
C SER A 96 -11.65 15.45 -14.55
N LYS A 97 -12.68 15.12 -13.80
CA LYS A 97 -13.89 14.42 -14.28
C LYS A 97 -14.92 15.33 -14.95
N GLU A 98 -14.61 16.48 -15.34
CA GLU A 98 -15.55 17.42 -15.95
C GLU A 98 -15.96 16.99 -17.38
#